data_85e95fdbc99c2937e05549bcd89b98bd
#
_entry.id   85e95fdbc99c2937e05549bcd89b98bd
#
_cell.length_a   1.000
_cell.length_b   1.000
_cell.length_c   1.000
_cell.angle_alpha   90.00
_cell.angle_beta   90.00
_cell.angle_gamma   90.00
#
_symmetry.space_group_name_H-M   'P 1'
#
loop_
_entity.id
_entity.type
_entity.pdbx_description
1 polymer ?
#
loop_
_entity_poly.entity_id
_entity_poly.type
_entity_poly.pdbx_seq_one_letter_code
_entity_poly.pdbx_strand_id
1 'polypeptide(L)'
;MKQEYLSTKTLSAPVNVTWEITGRCNLNCRHCLSAGTAQNHAGDMSLEQCRRFIDHLDRIRVFQVNIGGGEPFLREDILEILDYCHLRGIVTCISTNGVLLDNELAKKLARMPLTYVQISIDGATPETNDRIRGEGSYARALHGVDCLTRQGLKNLSINTVV
;
A
#
# COMPACT_ATOMS: atom_id res chain seq x y z
N MET A 1 12.04 9.97 -45.37
CA MET A 1 10.95 10.19 -44.38
C MET A 1 11.58 10.51 -43.04
N LYS A 2 11.51 11.75 -42.60
CA LYS A 2 11.96 12.13 -41.25
C LYS A 2 10.92 11.63 -40.27
N GLN A 3 11.33 10.72 -39.41
CA GLN A 3 10.54 10.29 -38.28
C GLN A 3 10.42 11.50 -37.34
N GLU A 4 9.29 12.18 -37.32
CA GLU A 4 8.97 13.17 -36.30
C GLU A 4 8.85 12.42 -34.99
N TYR A 5 9.89 12.55 -34.17
CA TYR A 5 9.81 12.17 -32.75
C TYR A 5 8.66 12.97 -32.15
N LEU A 6 7.62 12.28 -31.74
CA LEU A 6 6.53 12.85 -30.96
C LEU A 6 7.15 13.71 -29.86
N SER A 7 6.90 14.99 -29.92
CA SER A 7 7.24 15.94 -28.85
C SER A 7 6.70 15.36 -27.54
N THR A 8 7.60 14.95 -26.64
CA THR A 8 7.22 14.50 -25.31
C THR A 8 6.61 15.69 -24.59
N LYS A 9 5.27 15.77 -24.62
CA LYS A 9 4.57 16.75 -23.79
C LYS A 9 4.91 16.44 -22.35
N THR A 10 5.58 17.36 -21.71
CA THR A 10 5.89 17.27 -20.28
C THR A 10 4.58 17.18 -19.51
N LEU A 11 4.43 16.21 -18.64
CA LEU A 11 3.28 16.12 -17.75
C LEU A 11 3.28 17.34 -16.81
N SER A 12 2.14 17.96 -16.64
CA SER A 12 1.97 19.10 -15.73
C SER A 12 1.87 18.69 -14.26
N ALA A 13 1.66 17.39 -14.01
CA ALA A 13 1.54 16.81 -12.68
C ALA A 13 1.91 15.32 -12.71
N PRO A 14 2.24 14.70 -11.56
CA PRO A 14 2.46 13.27 -11.48
C PRO A 14 1.17 12.50 -11.79
N VAL A 15 1.28 11.41 -12.56
CA VAL A 15 0.16 10.49 -12.83
C VAL A 15 -0.07 9.55 -11.66
N ASN A 16 1.02 9.14 -11.02
CA ASN A 16 1.04 8.19 -9.90
C ASN A 16 1.87 8.76 -8.75
N VAL A 17 1.38 8.58 -7.53
CA VAL A 17 2.04 9.00 -6.29
C VAL A 17 2.19 7.79 -5.38
N THR A 18 3.39 7.56 -4.85
CA THR A 18 3.61 6.62 -3.75
C THR A 18 3.58 7.41 -2.45
N TRP A 19 2.69 7.02 -1.54
CA TRP A 19 2.49 7.67 -0.27
C TRP A 19 2.81 6.74 0.89
N GLU A 20 3.90 7.02 1.60
CA GLU A 20 4.20 6.40 2.88
C GLU A 20 3.33 7.04 3.96
N ILE A 21 2.18 6.40 4.25
CA ILE A 21 1.11 6.99 5.06
C ILE A 21 1.40 6.92 6.57
N THR A 22 2.28 6.03 6.96
CA THR A 22 2.80 5.87 8.33
C THR A 22 4.20 5.29 8.30
N GLY A 23 5.01 5.68 9.26
CA GLY A 23 6.29 5.03 9.46
C GLY A 23 6.24 3.87 10.44
N ARG A 24 5.13 3.68 11.17
CA ARG A 24 4.98 2.59 12.12
C ARG A 24 4.85 1.27 11.37
N CYS A 25 5.55 0.23 11.85
CA CYS A 25 5.45 -1.11 11.32
C CYS A 25 5.46 -2.14 12.44
N ASN A 26 4.74 -3.24 12.26
CA ASN A 26 4.72 -4.39 13.15
C ASN A 26 5.77 -5.46 12.80
N LEU A 27 6.60 -5.20 11.78
CA LEU A 27 7.75 -6.01 11.40
C LEU A 27 9.02 -5.17 11.38
N ASN A 28 10.18 -5.85 11.43
CA ASN A 28 11.51 -5.24 11.31
C ASN A 28 12.34 -5.97 10.24
N CYS A 29 11.91 -5.85 8.99
CA CYS A 29 12.52 -6.56 7.86
C CYS A 29 13.96 -6.11 7.61
N ARG A 30 14.87 -7.04 7.35
CA ARG A 30 16.31 -6.77 7.16
C ARG A 30 16.64 -5.85 5.98
N HIS A 31 15.81 -5.86 4.95
CA HIS A 31 15.99 -5.09 3.71
C HIS A 31 15.09 -3.85 3.65
N CYS A 32 14.44 -3.51 4.77
CA CYS A 32 13.50 -2.39 4.79
C CYS A 32 14.21 -1.06 4.58
N LEU A 33 13.86 -0.34 3.52
CA LEU A 33 14.40 0.99 3.22
C LEU A 33 14.00 2.03 4.27
N SER A 34 12.82 1.85 4.90
CA SER A 34 12.28 2.77 5.90
C SER A 34 12.68 2.42 7.35
N ALA A 35 13.43 1.32 7.58
CA ALA A 35 13.79 0.86 8.94
C ALA A 35 14.56 1.90 9.76
N GLY A 36 15.38 2.72 9.11
CA GLY A 36 16.13 3.80 9.76
C GLY A 36 15.29 5.03 10.12
N THR A 37 14.13 5.20 9.49
CA THR A 37 13.22 6.34 9.71
C THR A 37 12.14 6.03 10.75
N ALA A 38 11.83 4.75 10.96
CA ALA A 38 10.81 4.31 11.93
C ALA A 38 11.06 4.78 13.36
N GLN A 39 12.30 5.07 13.73
CA GLN A 39 12.68 5.55 15.06
C GLN A 39 12.60 7.08 15.22
N ASN A 40 12.47 7.84 14.13
CA ASN A 40 12.51 9.31 14.12
C ASN A 40 11.22 9.96 13.60
N HIS A 41 10.06 9.30 13.76
CA HIS A 41 8.80 9.85 13.25
C HIS A 41 8.37 11.11 13.99
N ALA A 42 8.26 12.20 13.24
CA ALA A 42 7.61 13.44 13.66
C ALA A 42 6.08 13.27 13.86
N GLY A 43 5.58 12.05 13.76
CA GLY A 43 4.16 11.69 13.79
C GLY A 43 3.55 11.53 12.41
N ASP A 44 2.52 10.70 12.33
CA ASP A 44 1.72 10.54 11.11
C ASP A 44 0.85 11.78 10.87
N MET A 45 0.52 12.06 9.63
CA MET A 45 -0.48 13.07 9.28
C MET A 45 -1.83 12.73 9.95
N SER A 46 -2.52 13.74 10.49
CA SER A 46 -3.91 13.55 10.97
C SER A 46 -4.84 13.23 9.79
N LEU A 47 -6.01 12.65 10.08
CA LEU A 47 -7.03 12.37 9.05
C LEU A 47 -7.39 13.65 8.26
N GLU A 48 -7.49 14.80 8.92
CA GLU A 48 -7.78 16.07 8.27
C GLU A 48 -6.64 16.51 7.33
N GLN A 49 -5.39 16.31 7.74
CA GLN A 49 -4.23 16.58 6.88
C GLN A 49 -4.20 15.62 5.68
N CYS A 50 -4.53 14.34 5.88
CA CYS A 50 -4.67 13.36 4.81
C CYS A 50 -5.75 13.78 3.79
N ARG A 51 -6.92 14.21 4.26
CA ARG A 51 -8.00 14.70 3.39
C ARG A 51 -7.56 15.93 2.58
N ARG A 52 -6.91 16.90 3.19
CA ARG A 52 -6.36 18.07 2.48
C ARG A 52 -5.33 17.70 1.44
N PHE A 53 -4.48 16.70 1.74
CA PHE A 53 -3.51 16.18 0.78
C PHE A 53 -4.20 15.51 -0.40
N ILE A 54 -5.21 14.67 -0.16
CA ILE A 54 -6.00 14.02 -1.20
C ILE A 54 -6.73 15.06 -2.07
N ASP A 55 -7.31 16.11 -1.47
CA ASP A 55 -7.92 17.22 -2.21
C ASP A 55 -6.91 17.94 -3.12
N HIS A 56 -5.65 18.04 -2.69
CA HIS A 56 -4.59 18.59 -3.52
C HIS A 56 -4.26 17.68 -4.69
N LEU A 57 -4.16 16.36 -4.45
CA LEU A 57 -3.90 15.36 -5.48
C LEU A 57 -5.01 15.34 -6.55
N ASP A 58 -6.27 15.41 -6.14
CA ASP A 58 -7.42 15.51 -7.02
C ASP A 58 -7.34 16.79 -7.88
N ARG A 59 -7.07 17.95 -7.26
CA ARG A 59 -6.94 19.24 -7.96
C ARG A 59 -5.89 19.22 -9.07
N ILE A 60 -4.77 18.54 -8.84
CA ILE A 60 -3.70 18.37 -9.84
C ILE A 60 -3.90 17.15 -10.72
N ARG A 61 -5.04 16.46 -10.57
CA ARG A 61 -5.46 15.31 -11.39
C ARG A 61 -4.50 14.12 -11.34
N VAL A 62 -4.02 13.79 -10.15
CA VAL A 62 -3.33 12.52 -9.91
C VAL A 62 -4.30 11.38 -10.18
N PHE A 63 -3.90 10.44 -11.02
CA PHE A 63 -4.76 9.32 -11.38
C PHE A 63 -4.74 8.21 -10.32
N GLN A 64 -3.57 7.92 -9.74
CA GLN A 64 -3.38 6.79 -8.85
C GLN A 64 -2.51 7.15 -7.65
N VAL A 65 -2.86 6.62 -6.49
CA VAL A 65 -2.04 6.66 -5.27
C VAL A 65 -1.74 5.24 -4.80
N ASN A 66 -0.46 4.92 -4.68
CA ASN A 66 0.02 3.69 -4.05
C ASN A 66 0.27 3.98 -2.58
N ILE A 67 -0.53 3.39 -1.71
CA ILE A 67 -0.46 3.57 -0.27
C ILE A 67 0.41 2.47 0.34
N GLY A 68 1.45 2.88 1.01
CA GLY A 68 2.41 2.01 1.69
C GLY A 68 2.98 2.71 2.92
N GLY A 69 4.26 2.50 3.18
CA GLY A 69 5.00 3.05 4.32
C GLY A 69 5.56 1.96 5.20
N GLY A 70 5.40 2.05 6.53
CA GLY A 70 5.62 0.93 7.42
C GLY A 70 4.55 -0.14 7.18
N GLU A 71 3.54 -0.18 8.02
CA GLU A 71 2.36 -1.02 7.79
C GLU A 71 1.09 -0.16 7.82
N PRO A 72 0.43 0.06 6.67
CA PRO A 72 -0.74 0.93 6.58
C PRO A 72 -1.88 0.54 7.52
N PHE A 73 -2.09 -0.75 7.75
CA PHE A 73 -3.16 -1.24 8.61
C PHE A 73 -2.90 -1.06 10.12
N LEU A 74 -1.78 -0.46 10.52
CA LEU A 74 -1.58 0.07 11.88
C LEU A 74 -2.26 1.43 12.09
N ARG A 75 -2.74 2.07 11.03
CA ARG A 75 -3.56 3.28 11.14
C ARG A 75 -5.03 2.90 11.33
N GLU A 76 -5.65 3.40 12.38
CA GLU A 76 -7.06 3.15 12.66
C GLU A 76 -8.00 3.77 11.61
N ASP A 77 -7.57 4.89 11.03
CA ASP A 77 -8.32 5.67 10.03
C ASP A 77 -8.01 5.29 8.57
N ILE A 78 -7.23 4.22 8.32
CA ILE A 78 -6.80 3.86 6.96
C ILE A 78 -7.97 3.64 6.00
N LEU A 79 -9.04 2.99 6.45
CA LEU A 79 -10.21 2.72 5.61
C LEU A 79 -10.95 4.01 5.23
N GLU A 80 -11.02 4.98 6.14
CA GLU A 80 -11.62 6.30 5.85
C GLU A 80 -10.78 7.07 4.81
N ILE A 81 -9.47 6.93 4.89
CA ILE A 81 -8.56 7.57 3.93
C ILE A 81 -8.72 6.94 2.53
N LEU A 82 -8.83 5.60 2.45
CA LEU A 82 -9.08 4.90 1.19
C LEU A 82 -10.42 5.31 0.58
N ASP A 83 -11.49 5.34 1.39
CA ASP A 83 -12.81 5.79 0.96
C ASP A 83 -12.77 7.24 0.45
N TYR A 84 -12.02 8.11 1.12
CA TYR A 84 -11.90 9.51 0.71
C TYR A 84 -11.16 9.66 -0.62
N CYS A 85 -10.12 8.88 -0.87
CA CYS A 85 -9.48 8.81 -2.19
C CYS A 85 -10.48 8.41 -3.27
N HIS A 86 -11.30 7.38 -3.00
CA HIS A 86 -12.34 6.94 -3.93
C HIS A 86 -13.37 8.03 -4.20
N LEU A 87 -13.87 8.73 -3.18
CA LEU A 87 -14.79 9.85 -3.32
C LEU A 87 -14.25 10.98 -4.22
N ARG A 88 -12.92 11.11 -4.32
CA ARG A 88 -12.23 12.05 -5.20
C ARG A 88 -11.88 11.46 -6.58
N GLY A 89 -12.34 10.25 -6.88
CA GLY A 89 -12.06 9.57 -8.14
C GLY A 89 -10.60 9.12 -8.31
N ILE A 90 -9.82 9.07 -7.22
CA ILE A 90 -8.43 8.62 -7.23
C ILE A 90 -8.40 7.10 -7.07
N VAL A 91 -7.75 6.43 -8.00
CA VAL A 91 -7.49 5.00 -7.94
C VAL A 91 -6.45 4.72 -6.84
N THR A 92 -6.73 3.74 -5.99
CA THR A 92 -5.80 3.38 -4.90
C THR A 92 -5.28 1.96 -5.05
N CYS A 93 -4.01 1.77 -4.70
CA CYS A 93 -3.38 0.48 -4.47
C CYS A 93 -2.86 0.48 -3.04
N ILE A 94 -2.95 -0.64 -2.33
CA ILE A 94 -2.40 -0.74 -0.99
C ILE A 94 -1.35 -1.85 -0.90
N SER A 95 -0.16 -1.48 -0.39
CA SER A 95 0.93 -2.42 -0.14
C SER A 95 1.03 -2.69 1.37
N THR A 96 0.97 -3.96 1.74
CA THR A 96 0.97 -4.43 3.14
C THR A 96 1.90 -5.62 3.33
N ASN A 97 2.37 -5.82 4.55
CA ASN A 97 3.04 -7.06 4.93
C ASN A 97 2.07 -8.24 5.14
N GLY A 98 0.77 -7.98 5.15
CA GLY A 98 -0.28 -8.99 5.23
C GLY A 98 -0.54 -9.57 6.63
N VAL A 99 0.28 -9.24 7.61
CA VAL A 99 0.24 -9.85 8.96
C VAL A 99 -1.00 -9.49 9.77
N LEU A 100 -1.60 -8.33 9.49
CA LEU A 100 -2.80 -7.83 10.17
C LEU A 100 -4.10 -8.16 9.42
N LEU A 101 -4.00 -8.82 8.27
CA LEU A 101 -5.17 -9.17 7.48
C LEU A 101 -5.92 -10.35 8.13
N ASP A 102 -7.12 -10.07 8.59
CA ASP A 102 -8.08 -11.04 9.06
C ASP A 102 -9.35 -11.05 8.19
N ASN A 103 -10.33 -11.89 8.53
CA ASN A 103 -11.58 -12.00 7.78
C ASN A 103 -12.40 -10.71 7.77
N GLU A 104 -12.40 -9.93 8.87
CA GLU A 104 -13.16 -8.69 8.96
C GLU A 104 -12.54 -7.59 8.12
N LEU A 105 -11.22 -7.43 8.18
CA LEU A 105 -10.51 -6.47 7.34
C LEU A 105 -10.59 -6.85 5.86
N ALA A 106 -10.40 -8.13 5.54
CA ALA A 106 -10.54 -8.65 4.18
C ALA A 106 -11.93 -8.41 3.59
N LYS A 107 -12.99 -8.60 4.38
CA LYS A 107 -14.38 -8.30 4.00
C LYS A 107 -14.61 -6.82 3.70
N LYS A 108 -14.00 -5.94 4.47
CA LYS A 108 -14.07 -4.48 4.23
C LYS A 108 -13.34 -4.13 2.93
N LEU A 109 -12.11 -4.61 2.76
CA LEU A 109 -11.29 -4.35 1.57
C LEU A 109 -11.93 -4.90 0.28
N ALA A 110 -12.55 -6.07 0.32
CA ALA A 110 -13.22 -6.65 -0.84
C ALA A 110 -14.43 -5.83 -1.34
N ARG A 111 -14.95 -4.92 -0.52
CA ARG A 111 -16.04 -4.00 -0.87
C ARG A 111 -15.54 -2.64 -1.37
N MET A 112 -14.25 -2.37 -1.23
CA MET A 112 -13.66 -1.10 -1.62
C MET A 112 -13.23 -1.14 -3.08
N PRO A 113 -13.40 -0.06 -3.84
CA PRO A 113 -12.97 0.03 -5.24
C PRO A 113 -11.46 0.28 -5.32
N LEU A 114 -10.67 -0.70 -4.90
CA LEU A 114 -9.21 -0.68 -4.99
C LEU A 114 -8.76 -1.23 -6.35
N THR A 115 -7.62 -0.75 -6.85
CA THR A 115 -6.99 -1.33 -8.03
C THR A 115 -6.46 -2.72 -7.71
N TYR A 116 -5.68 -2.85 -6.65
CA TYR A 116 -5.19 -4.11 -6.10
C TYR A 116 -4.72 -3.97 -4.65
N VAL A 117 -4.66 -5.09 -3.95
CA VAL A 117 -3.94 -5.24 -2.68
C VAL A 117 -2.65 -6.01 -2.97
N GLN A 118 -1.52 -5.45 -2.59
CA GLN A 118 -0.21 -6.07 -2.76
C GLN A 118 0.31 -6.55 -1.42
N ILE A 119 0.56 -7.86 -1.32
CA ILE A 119 1.12 -8.47 -0.11
C ILE A 119 2.60 -8.80 -0.34
N SER A 120 3.41 -8.44 0.63
CA SER A 120 4.86 -8.62 0.57
C SER A 120 5.28 -9.97 1.13
N ILE A 121 5.81 -10.87 0.28
CA ILE A 121 6.34 -12.19 0.63
C ILE A 121 7.65 -12.42 -0.12
N ASP A 122 8.76 -12.63 0.60
CA ASP A 122 10.11 -12.71 0.03
C ASP A 122 10.70 -14.13 -0.03
N GLY A 123 9.91 -15.12 0.28
CA GLY A 123 10.36 -16.51 0.24
C GLY A 123 9.24 -17.50 -0.03
N ALA A 124 9.57 -18.62 -0.65
CA ALA A 124 8.63 -19.70 -0.94
C ALA A 124 8.36 -20.61 0.29
N THR A 125 9.15 -20.47 1.35
CA THR A 125 9.02 -21.25 2.60
C THR A 125 9.12 -20.32 3.81
N PRO A 126 8.62 -20.77 4.99
CA PRO A 126 8.80 -20.01 6.23
C PRO A 126 10.27 -19.64 6.50
N GLU A 127 11.19 -20.60 6.30
CA GLU A 127 12.61 -20.41 6.60
C GLU A 127 13.23 -19.29 5.74
N THR A 128 12.86 -19.21 4.48
CA THR A 128 13.39 -18.19 3.56
C THR A 128 12.75 -16.83 3.80
N ASN A 129 11.45 -16.77 3.97
CA ASN A 129 10.72 -15.52 4.20
C ASN A 129 11.02 -14.93 5.59
N ASP A 130 10.92 -15.74 6.62
CA ASP A 130 11.02 -15.28 8.02
C ASP A 130 12.42 -14.83 8.38
N ARG A 131 13.45 -15.38 7.73
CA ARG A 131 14.84 -14.90 7.85
C ARG A 131 14.97 -13.42 7.43
N ILE A 132 14.14 -12.95 6.52
CA ILE A 132 14.16 -11.58 5.98
C ILE A 132 13.16 -10.71 6.74
N ARG A 133 11.92 -11.19 6.90
CA ARG A 133 10.79 -10.40 7.40
C ARG A 133 10.47 -10.59 8.88
N GLY A 134 11.03 -11.61 9.52
CA GLY A 134 10.80 -11.91 10.92
C GLY A 134 9.96 -13.18 11.11
N GLU A 135 10.17 -13.83 12.25
CA GLU A 135 9.58 -15.12 12.60
C GLU A 135 8.05 -15.09 12.53
N GLY A 136 7.47 -16.12 11.90
CA GLY A 136 6.03 -16.30 11.73
C GLY A 136 5.37 -15.33 10.74
N SER A 137 6.13 -14.46 10.08
CA SER A 137 5.58 -13.51 9.10
C SER A 137 5.00 -14.22 7.87
N TYR A 138 5.64 -15.31 7.41
CA TYR A 138 5.18 -16.09 6.26
C TYR A 138 3.79 -16.67 6.47
N ALA A 139 3.59 -17.40 7.58
CA ALA A 139 2.31 -18.03 7.88
C ALA A 139 1.18 -17.01 8.02
N ARG A 140 1.47 -15.85 8.68
CA ARG A 140 0.49 -14.77 8.85
C ARG A 140 0.17 -14.07 7.53
N ALA A 141 1.15 -13.81 6.68
CA ALA A 141 0.93 -13.23 5.36
C ALA A 141 0.09 -14.14 4.47
N LEU A 142 0.38 -15.46 4.45
CA LEU A 142 -0.44 -16.45 3.73
C LEU A 142 -1.87 -16.54 4.27
N HIS A 143 -2.05 -16.45 5.59
CA HIS A 143 -3.38 -16.34 6.18
C HIS A 143 -4.13 -15.11 5.65
N GLY A 144 -3.46 -13.96 5.55
CA GLY A 144 -4.03 -12.76 4.95
C GLY A 144 -4.43 -12.94 3.49
N VAL A 145 -3.59 -13.61 2.69
CA VAL A 145 -3.91 -13.99 1.30
C VAL A 145 -5.18 -14.84 1.24
N ASP A 146 -5.27 -15.86 2.10
CA ASP A 146 -6.44 -16.75 2.19
C ASP A 146 -7.70 -15.97 2.56
N CYS A 147 -7.64 -15.08 3.56
CA CYS A 147 -8.77 -14.24 3.95
C CYS A 147 -9.27 -13.38 2.78
N LEU A 148 -8.38 -12.69 2.06
CA LEU A 148 -8.75 -11.86 0.91
C LEU A 148 -9.34 -12.69 -0.23
N THR A 149 -8.75 -13.85 -0.52
CA THR A 149 -9.22 -14.75 -1.57
C THR A 149 -10.60 -15.30 -1.27
N ARG A 150 -10.87 -15.71 -0.03
CA ARG A 150 -12.21 -16.16 0.42
C ARG A 150 -13.26 -15.08 0.33
N GLN A 151 -12.90 -13.81 0.51
CA GLN A 151 -13.82 -12.69 0.33
C GLN A 151 -14.00 -12.28 -1.14
N GLY A 152 -13.37 -13.00 -2.07
CA GLY A 152 -13.52 -12.80 -3.51
C GLY A 152 -12.73 -11.62 -4.07
N LEU A 153 -11.71 -11.13 -3.35
CA LEU A 153 -10.82 -10.09 -3.89
C LEU A 153 -10.03 -10.66 -5.07
N LYS A 154 -10.29 -10.13 -6.27
CA LYS A 154 -9.65 -10.60 -7.52
C LYS A 154 -8.33 -9.91 -7.81
N ASN A 155 -8.21 -8.64 -7.40
CA ASN A 155 -7.05 -7.81 -7.68
C ASN A 155 -6.03 -7.92 -6.52
N LEU A 156 -5.45 -9.10 -6.38
CA LEU A 156 -4.43 -9.43 -5.40
C LEU A 156 -3.10 -9.70 -6.10
N SER A 157 -2.02 -9.11 -5.59
CA SER A 157 -0.65 -9.37 -6.07
C SER A 157 0.30 -9.68 -4.92
N ILE A 158 1.33 -10.45 -5.22
CA ILE A 158 2.44 -10.70 -4.31
C ILE A 158 3.65 -9.89 -4.80
N ASN A 159 4.28 -9.18 -3.90
CA ASN A 159 5.54 -8.47 -4.14
C ASN A 159 6.68 -9.23 -3.46
N THR A 160 7.72 -9.52 -4.22
CA THR A 160 8.90 -10.25 -3.75
C THR A 160 10.15 -9.47 -4.10
N VAL A 161 11.01 -9.23 -3.13
CA VAL A 161 12.36 -8.70 -3.33
C VAL A 161 13.32 -9.89 -3.41
N VAL A 162 14.11 -9.94 -4.49
CA VAL A 162 15.06 -11.04 -4.78
C VAL A 162 16.49 -10.53 -4.59
#